data_b1361a87b70f419123dc89120ea0e780
#
_entry.id   b1361a87b70f419123dc89120ea0e780
#
_cell.length_a   1.000
_cell.length_b   1.000
_cell.length_c   1.000
_cell.angle_alpha   90.00
_cell.angle_beta   90.00
_cell.angle_gamma   90.00
#
_symmetry.space_group_name_H-M   'P 1'
#
loop_
_entity.id
_entity.type
_entity.pdbx_description
1 polymer ?
#
loop_
_entity_poly.entity_id
_entity_poly.type
_entity_poly.pdbx_seq_one_letter_code
_entity_poly.pdbx_strand_id
1 'polypeptide(L)' 'MTVRAMETLSTIAPEIWRHAVDTFGTEERASRWMCQSLAELEDRTPEQVLLEDPRSGAVEAILARIDYGVYG' A
#
# COMPACT_ATOMS: atom_id res chain seq x y z
N MET A 1 -7.30 12.30 8.04
CA MET A 1 -5.98 11.90 7.72
C MET A 1 -5.91 10.48 7.22
N THR A 2 -5.86 9.49 8.11
CA THR A 2 -5.83 8.11 7.67
C THR A 2 -7.09 7.73 6.90
N VAL A 3 -8.23 8.30 7.30
CA VAL A 3 -9.49 8.03 6.64
C VAL A 3 -9.44 8.40 5.17
N ARG A 4 -8.75 9.49 4.87
CA ARG A 4 -8.67 9.98 3.50
C ARG A 4 -7.95 8.99 2.60
N ALA A 5 -6.84 8.42 3.08
CA ALA A 5 -6.11 7.43 2.30
C ALA A 5 -6.97 6.20 2.06
N MET A 6 -7.71 5.75 3.08
CA MET A 6 -8.58 4.60 2.93
C MET A 6 -9.62 4.82 1.85
N GLU A 7 -10.27 5.98 1.88
CA GLU A 7 -11.33 6.26 0.92
C GLU A 7 -10.78 6.30 -0.50
N THR A 8 -9.65 6.97 -0.66
CA THR A 8 -9.05 7.11 -1.98
C THR A 8 -8.61 5.76 -2.53
N LEU A 9 -7.86 5.00 -1.75
CA LEU A 9 -7.29 3.76 -2.22
C LEU A 9 -8.34 2.67 -2.42
N SER A 10 -9.37 2.65 -1.60
CA SER A 10 -10.42 1.66 -1.77
C SER A 10 -11.22 1.93 -3.05
N THR A 11 -11.15 3.16 -3.57
CA THR A 11 -11.82 3.52 -4.80
C THR A 11 -10.96 3.25 -6.02
N ILE A 12 -9.69 3.68 -5.99
CA ILE A 12 -8.84 3.60 -7.17
C ILE A 12 -8.12 2.27 -7.30
N ALA A 13 -7.80 1.62 -6.19
CA ALA A 13 -7.07 0.35 -6.22
C ALA A 13 -7.59 -0.57 -5.12
N PRO A 14 -8.85 -1.01 -5.24
CA PRO A 14 -9.48 -1.78 -4.16
C PRO A 14 -8.78 -3.10 -3.87
N GLU A 15 -8.24 -3.76 -4.89
CA GLU A 15 -7.57 -5.05 -4.68
C GLU A 15 -6.27 -4.89 -3.94
N ILE A 16 -5.52 -3.85 -4.28
CA ILE A 16 -4.26 -3.59 -3.60
C ILE A 16 -4.53 -3.13 -2.17
N TRP A 17 -5.55 -2.30 -1.99
CA TRP A 17 -5.93 -1.86 -0.66
C TRP A 17 -6.30 -3.04 0.24
N ARG A 18 -7.10 -3.97 -0.30
CA ARG A 18 -7.49 -5.16 0.44
C ARG A 18 -6.26 -6.00 0.78
N HIS A 19 -5.35 -6.15 -0.17
CA HIS A 19 -4.12 -6.90 0.07
C HIS A 19 -3.34 -6.28 1.23
N ALA A 20 -3.23 -4.95 1.24
CA ALA A 20 -2.52 -4.26 2.31
C ALA A 20 -3.19 -4.49 3.66
N VAL A 21 -4.51 -4.41 3.71
CA VAL A 21 -5.24 -4.66 4.95
C VAL A 21 -4.98 -6.07 5.45
N ASP A 22 -5.00 -7.06 4.55
CA ASP A 22 -4.71 -8.43 4.92
C ASP A 22 -3.28 -8.59 5.43
N THR A 23 -2.35 -7.92 4.78
CA THR A 23 -0.93 -8.02 5.15
C THR A 23 -0.67 -7.43 6.53
N PHE A 24 -1.27 -6.28 6.81
CA PHE A 24 -0.99 -5.57 8.05
C PHE A 24 -2.02 -5.80 9.14
N GLY A 25 -3.12 -6.45 8.81
CA GLY A 25 -4.10 -6.88 9.79
C GLY A 25 -5.23 -5.90 10.05
N THR A 26 -5.01 -4.61 9.91
CA THR A 26 -6.05 -3.60 10.11
C THR A 26 -5.94 -2.51 9.07
N GLU A 27 -7.06 -1.81 8.86
CA GLU A 27 -7.07 -0.68 7.92
C GLU A 27 -6.17 0.44 8.40
N GLU A 28 -6.10 0.62 9.71
CA GLU A 28 -5.28 1.68 10.27
C GLU A 28 -3.81 1.45 9.97
N ARG A 29 -3.34 0.22 10.17
CA ARG A 29 -1.95 -0.11 9.88
C ARG A 29 -1.65 -0.04 8.39
N ALA A 30 -2.58 -0.50 7.58
CA ALA A 30 -2.42 -0.43 6.14
C ALA A 30 -2.31 1.02 5.67
N SER A 31 -3.18 1.89 6.20
CA SER A 31 -3.12 3.32 5.87
C SER A 31 -1.79 3.93 6.24
N ARG A 32 -1.29 3.56 7.41
CA ARG A 32 -0.02 4.10 7.90
C ARG A 32 1.12 3.71 6.96
N TRP A 33 1.12 2.45 6.52
CA TRP A 33 2.14 1.99 5.59
C TRP A 33 2.03 2.69 4.25
N MET A 34 0.81 2.90 3.77
CA MET A 34 0.59 3.57 2.50
C MET A 34 1.09 5.01 2.48
N CYS A 35 1.26 5.60 3.66
CA CYS A 35 1.73 6.97 3.77
C CYS A 35 3.22 7.09 4.07
N GLN A 36 3.94 5.96 4.05
CA GLN A 36 5.38 5.98 4.32
C GLN A 36 6.17 6.04 3.02
N SER A 37 7.23 6.84 3.03
CA SER A 37 8.14 6.89 1.89
C SER A 37 9.00 5.64 1.88
N LEU A 38 9.08 4.97 0.75
CA LEU A 38 9.86 3.75 0.62
C LEU A 38 10.96 3.94 -0.40
N ALA A 39 12.18 3.55 -0.02
CA ALA A 39 13.31 3.63 -0.94
C ALA A 39 13.05 2.82 -2.20
N GLU A 40 12.34 1.71 -2.08
CA GLU A 40 12.00 0.87 -3.22
C GLU A 40 11.11 1.58 -4.23
N LEU A 41 10.43 2.63 -3.81
CA LEU A 41 9.56 3.42 -4.67
C LEU A 41 10.18 4.79 -4.96
N GLU A 42 11.50 4.89 -4.87
CA GLU A 42 12.24 6.13 -5.09
C GLU A 42 11.80 7.22 -4.13
N ASP A 43 11.68 6.83 -2.88
CA ASP A 43 11.28 7.72 -1.78
C ASP A 43 9.87 8.28 -1.92
N ARG A 44 9.03 7.57 -2.67
CA ARG A 44 7.63 7.93 -2.80
C ARG A 44 6.80 7.01 -1.92
N THR A 45 5.61 7.47 -1.54
CA THR A 45 4.73 6.62 -0.76
C THR A 45 3.95 5.68 -1.68
N PRO A 46 3.54 4.51 -1.17
CA PRO A 46 2.66 3.64 -1.96
C PRO A 46 1.41 4.36 -2.45
N GLU A 47 0.84 5.23 -1.62
CA GLU A 47 -0.34 5.99 -2.01
C GLU A 47 -0.04 6.85 -3.23
N GLN A 48 1.10 7.55 -3.22
CA GLN A 48 1.47 8.39 -4.36
C GLN A 48 1.62 7.57 -5.64
N VAL A 49 2.26 6.42 -5.52
CA VAL A 49 2.47 5.56 -6.69
C VAL A 49 1.13 5.10 -7.25
N LEU A 50 0.21 4.70 -6.37
CA LEU A 50 -1.09 4.21 -6.81
C LEU A 50 -1.97 5.32 -7.37
N LEU A 51 -1.82 6.55 -6.87
CA LEU A 51 -2.57 7.67 -7.43
C LEU A 51 -2.12 7.96 -8.85
N GLU A 52 -0.85 7.78 -9.14
CA GLU A 52 -0.33 8.00 -10.49
C GLU A 52 -0.61 6.81 -11.39
N ASP A 53 -0.54 5.60 -10.84
CA ASP A 53 -0.74 4.39 -11.63
C ASP A 53 -1.40 3.34 -10.74
N PRO A 54 -2.75 3.29 -10.74
CA PRO A 54 -3.46 2.33 -9.89
C PRO A 54 -3.15 0.86 -10.21
N ARG A 55 -2.54 0.60 -11.35
CA ARG A 55 -2.19 -0.75 -11.76
C ARG A 55 -0.72 -1.05 -11.56
N SER A 56 -0.03 -0.21 -10.81
CA SER A 56 1.39 -0.40 -10.59
C SER A 56 1.64 -1.73 -9.87
N GLY A 57 2.48 -2.56 -10.46
CA GLY A 57 2.85 -3.82 -9.84
C GLY A 57 3.88 -3.65 -8.74
N ALA A 58 4.49 -2.47 -8.62
CA ALA A 58 5.54 -2.26 -7.64
C ALA A 58 5.02 -2.38 -6.21
N VAL A 59 3.88 -1.76 -5.94
CA VAL A 59 3.30 -1.81 -4.60
C VAL A 59 2.89 -3.23 -4.25
N GLU A 60 2.25 -3.91 -5.20
CA GLU A 60 1.82 -5.27 -4.96
C GLU A 60 3.01 -6.21 -4.75
N ALA A 61 4.08 -6.01 -5.48
CA ALA A 61 5.28 -6.82 -5.31
C ALA A 61 5.86 -6.67 -3.91
N ILE A 62 5.85 -5.45 -3.40
CA ILE A 62 6.35 -5.21 -2.05
C ILE A 62 5.46 -5.92 -1.02
N LEU A 63 4.14 -5.80 -1.18
CA LEU A 63 3.22 -6.48 -0.26
C LEU A 63 3.42 -7.98 -0.29
N ALA A 64 3.61 -8.54 -1.48
CA ALA A 64 3.82 -9.97 -1.60
C ALA A 64 5.09 -10.42 -0.87
N ARG A 65 6.14 -9.63 -0.94
CA ARG A 65 7.37 -9.97 -0.24
C ARG A 65 7.18 -9.94 1.27
N ILE A 66 6.41 -8.98 1.76
CA ILE A 66 6.10 -8.92 3.17
C ILE A 66 5.30 -10.15 3.60
N ASP A 67 4.32 -10.54 2.77
CA ASP A 67 3.49 -11.71 3.06
C ASP A 67 4.31 -12.98 3.16
N TYR A 68 5.35 -13.10 2.34
CA TYR A 68 6.20 -14.28 2.36
C TYR A 68 7.23 -14.25 3.47
N GLY A 69 7.23 -13.20 4.27
CA GLY A 69 8.13 -13.14 5.41
C GLY A 69 9.58 -12.88 5.04
N VAL A 70 9.81 -12.24 3.89
CA VAL A 70 11.17 -11.97 3.44
C VAL A 70 11.92 -11.09 4.41
N TYR A 71 11.20 -10.28 5.14
CA TYR A 71 11.79 -9.38 6.12
C TYR A 71 11.96 -10.03 7.49
N GLY A 72 11.41 -11.20 7.65
CA GLY A 72 11.41 -11.89 8.92
C GLY A 72 12.72 -12.50 9.36
#